data_b3eb85f313659bd920cdd58895a5935f
#
_entry.id   b3eb85f313659bd920cdd58895a5935f
#
_cell.length_a   1.000
_cell.length_b   1.000
_cell.length_c   1.000
_cell.angle_alpha   90.00
_cell.angle_beta   90.00
_cell.angle_gamma   90.00
#
_symmetry.space_group_name_H-M   'P 1'
#
loop_
_entity.id
_entity.type
_entity.pdbx_description
1 polymer ?
#
loop_
_entity_poly.entity_id
_entity_poly.type
_entity_poly.pdbx_seq_one_letter_code
_entity_poly.pdbx_strand_id
1 'polypeptide(L)'
;MLCLSVALAGCKAKELAEKASISKDLEKRGTTDLMKEVANDSYTPPEDGRLTDNQIQMYMKVREQEKKIAQVAKDELKKHAEDAKKEGEQSLGGMMDKFKALGSAADFMTADIRAAKDLGYNSQEYLWVKQQILAASTADMAQKFGATMSANMEKAYAEAKKAHDEATDEQTKKIYADMLAGYEKGKQEMKSAQSEDPATAYNRQLLAKYGDALNAYVHELSKYEDKPGDMQKAYDDFNKKAEAAAKK
;
A
#
# COMPACT_ATOMS: atom_id res chain seq x y z
N MET A 1 36.74 -28.25 -8.44
CA MET A 1 35.58 -27.78 -7.65
C MET A 1 35.89 -26.41 -7.05
N LEU A 2 36.04 -25.33 -7.85
CA LEU A 2 36.47 -24.01 -7.32
C LEU A 2 35.87 -22.80 -8.10
N CYS A 3 34.73 -22.94 -8.75
CA CYS A 3 34.13 -21.83 -9.53
C CYS A 3 32.78 -21.28 -9.02
N LEU A 4 32.23 -21.75 -7.89
CA LEU A 4 30.91 -21.30 -7.42
C LEU A 4 30.93 -20.13 -6.40
N SER A 5 32.08 -19.78 -5.84
CA SER A 5 32.18 -18.76 -4.77
C SER A 5 32.35 -17.32 -5.26
N VAL A 6 32.69 -17.09 -6.52
CA VAL A 6 32.94 -15.74 -7.05
C VAL A 6 31.64 -15.02 -7.45
N ALA A 7 30.60 -15.73 -7.87
CA ALA A 7 29.35 -15.13 -8.31
C ALA A 7 28.53 -14.49 -7.16
N LEU A 8 28.58 -15.07 -5.95
CA LEU A 8 27.86 -14.57 -4.78
C LEU A 8 28.47 -13.29 -4.18
N ALA A 9 29.78 -13.12 -4.31
CA ALA A 9 30.47 -11.91 -3.83
C ALA A 9 30.16 -10.69 -4.72
N GLY A 10 29.98 -10.89 -6.02
CA GLY A 10 29.65 -9.82 -6.97
C GLY A 10 28.25 -9.22 -6.76
N CYS A 11 27.25 -10.05 -6.44
CA CYS A 11 25.89 -9.58 -6.18
C CYS A 11 25.79 -8.73 -4.92
N LYS A 12 26.44 -9.15 -3.84
CA LYS A 12 26.48 -8.39 -2.56
C LYS A 12 27.22 -7.06 -2.68
N ALA A 13 28.33 -7.03 -3.43
CA ALA A 13 29.08 -5.80 -3.66
C ALA A 13 28.27 -4.79 -4.48
N LYS A 14 27.53 -5.24 -5.48
CA LYS A 14 26.62 -4.39 -6.28
C LYS A 14 25.47 -3.83 -5.43
N GLU A 15 24.85 -4.66 -4.62
CA GLU A 15 23.78 -4.23 -3.72
C GLU A 15 24.26 -3.18 -2.70
N LEU A 16 25.44 -3.39 -2.10
CA LEU A 16 26.04 -2.44 -1.17
C LEU A 16 26.38 -1.11 -1.84
N ALA A 17 26.90 -1.15 -3.06
CA ALA A 17 27.19 0.06 -3.84
C ALA A 17 25.91 0.83 -4.21
N GLU A 18 24.84 0.13 -4.56
CA GLU A 18 23.54 0.71 -4.86
C GLU A 18 22.92 1.37 -3.62
N LYS A 19 22.93 0.69 -2.47
CA LYS A 19 22.47 1.26 -1.18
C LYS A 19 23.27 2.51 -0.79
N ALA A 20 24.58 2.48 -0.93
CA ALA A 20 25.43 3.64 -0.65
C ALA A 20 25.16 4.81 -1.61
N SER A 21 24.82 4.54 -2.85
CA SER A 21 24.43 5.57 -3.81
C SER A 21 23.08 6.22 -3.45
N ILE A 22 22.09 5.39 -3.09
CA ILE A 22 20.78 5.87 -2.64
C ILE A 22 20.93 6.72 -1.38
N SER A 23 21.68 6.26 -0.36
CA SER A 23 21.92 7.01 0.87
C SER A 23 22.51 8.39 0.59
N LYS A 24 23.52 8.48 -0.28
CA LYS A 24 24.11 9.77 -0.68
C LYS A 24 23.12 10.68 -1.42
N ASP A 25 22.24 10.11 -2.22
CA ASP A 25 21.21 10.89 -2.91
C ASP A 25 20.17 11.44 -1.94
N LEU A 26 19.75 10.65 -0.95
CA LEU A 26 18.86 11.07 0.13
C LEU A 26 19.47 12.24 0.95
N GLU A 27 20.74 12.15 1.28
CA GLU A 27 21.46 13.24 1.97
C GLU A 27 21.56 14.51 1.13
N LYS A 28 21.81 14.37 -0.19
CA LYS A 28 22.04 15.50 -1.10
C LYS A 28 20.75 16.18 -1.52
N ARG A 29 19.71 15.41 -1.79
CA ARG A 29 18.41 15.88 -2.30
C ARG A 29 17.33 15.61 -1.27
N GLY A 30 17.19 16.55 -0.34
CA GLY A 30 16.20 16.45 0.74
C GLY A 30 14.75 16.50 0.25
N THR A 31 13.84 16.15 1.14
CA THR A 31 12.39 16.13 0.86
C THR A 31 11.85 17.48 0.37
N THR A 32 12.41 18.60 0.84
CA THR A 32 12.00 19.96 0.40
C THR A 32 12.29 20.19 -1.08
N ASP A 33 13.43 19.74 -1.58
CA ASP A 33 13.79 19.90 -3.00
C ASP A 33 12.96 18.95 -3.86
N LEU A 34 12.70 17.73 -3.40
CA LEU A 34 11.76 16.82 -4.04
C LEU A 34 10.37 17.47 -4.19
N MET A 35 9.86 18.12 -3.13
CA MET A 35 8.55 18.79 -3.19
C MET A 35 8.50 19.94 -4.19
N LYS A 36 9.60 20.69 -4.37
CA LYS A 36 9.71 21.71 -5.42
C LYS A 36 9.64 21.09 -6.82
N GLU A 37 10.31 19.96 -7.04
CA GLU A 37 10.25 19.26 -8.32
C GLU A 37 8.84 18.74 -8.62
N VAL A 38 8.16 18.18 -7.61
CA VAL A 38 6.76 17.74 -7.70
C VAL A 38 5.81 18.88 -8.03
N ALA A 39 6.04 20.06 -7.44
CA ALA A 39 5.23 21.25 -7.69
C ALA A 39 5.34 21.78 -9.13
N ASN A 40 6.42 21.45 -9.84
CA ASN A 40 6.61 21.81 -11.25
C ASN A 40 6.00 20.79 -12.24
N ASP A 41 5.59 19.62 -11.75
CA ASP A 41 4.92 18.63 -12.59
C ASP A 41 3.45 18.99 -12.79
N SER A 42 2.95 18.74 -13.98
CA SER A 42 1.53 18.82 -14.30
C SER A 42 1.12 17.62 -15.13
N TYR A 43 -0.09 17.13 -14.90
CA TYR A 43 -0.66 16.02 -15.65
C TYR A 43 -2.16 16.22 -15.81
N THR A 44 -2.65 15.99 -17.01
CA THR A 44 -4.08 15.99 -17.31
C THR A 44 -4.52 14.55 -17.54
N PRO A 45 -5.31 13.96 -16.63
CA PRO A 45 -5.82 12.60 -16.80
C PRO A 45 -6.66 12.45 -18.06
N PRO A 46 -6.69 11.26 -18.67
CA PRO A 46 -7.61 10.95 -19.75
C PRO A 46 -9.07 11.14 -19.29
N GLU A 47 -9.91 11.70 -20.16
CA GLU A 47 -11.33 11.96 -19.85
C GLU A 47 -12.11 10.69 -19.51
N ASP A 48 -11.72 9.56 -20.09
CA ASP A 48 -12.35 8.26 -19.85
C ASP A 48 -11.83 7.55 -18.59
N GLY A 49 -10.86 8.11 -17.88
CA GLY A 49 -10.29 7.56 -16.64
C GLY A 49 -9.55 6.22 -16.79
N ARG A 50 -9.24 5.80 -18.02
CA ARG A 50 -8.65 4.49 -18.31
C ARG A 50 -7.14 4.50 -18.22
N LEU A 51 -6.59 3.44 -17.61
CA LEU A 51 -5.16 3.16 -17.60
C LEU A 51 -4.70 2.57 -18.93
N THR A 52 -3.41 2.75 -19.22
CA THR A 52 -2.70 2.12 -20.32
C THR A 52 -1.70 1.08 -19.81
N ASP A 53 -1.30 0.13 -20.66
CA ASP A 53 -0.23 -0.84 -20.35
C ASP A 53 1.09 -0.15 -19.96
N ASN A 54 1.44 0.97 -20.62
CA ASN A 54 2.65 1.74 -20.30
C ASN A 54 2.58 2.34 -18.88
N GLN A 55 1.43 2.82 -18.45
CA GLN A 55 1.24 3.35 -17.10
C GLN A 55 1.34 2.28 -16.04
N ILE A 56 0.85 1.07 -16.30
CA ILE A 56 1.04 -0.06 -15.38
C ILE A 56 2.51 -0.46 -15.30
N GLN A 57 3.22 -0.50 -16.44
CA GLN A 57 4.66 -0.78 -16.44
C GLN A 57 5.47 0.31 -15.72
N MET A 58 5.11 1.59 -15.92
CA MET A 58 5.68 2.71 -15.16
C MET A 58 5.47 2.49 -13.65
N TYR A 59 4.25 2.21 -13.23
CA TYR A 59 3.92 1.94 -11.83
C TYR A 59 4.79 0.82 -11.25
N MET A 60 4.90 -0.32 -11.94
CA MET A 60 5.72 -1.45 -11.47
C MET A 60 7.21 -1.06 -11.32
N LYS A 61 7.78 -0.33 -12.28
CA LYS A 61 9.17 0.14 -12.21
C LYS A 61 9.38 1.10 -11.03
N VAL A 62 8.44 2.01 -10.82
CA VAL A 62 8.50 2.94 -9.69
C VAL A 62 8.43 2.18 -8.37
N ARG A 63 7.54 1.19 -8.24
CA ARG A 63 7.43 0.35 -7.03
C ARG A 63 8.70 -0.45 -6.74
N GLU A 64 9.38 -0.95 -7.77
CA GLU A 64 10.67 -1.64 -7.62
C GLU A 64 11.75 -0.69 -7.06
N GLN A 65 11.85 0.52 -7.61
CA GLN A 65 12.82 1.51 -7.14
C GLN A 65 12.46 2.06 -5.75
N GLU A 66 11.18 2.32 -5.51
CA GLU A 66 10.65 2.72 -4.20
C GLU A 66 11.06 1.75 -3.10
N LYS A 67 10.96 0.44 -3.33
CA LYS A 67 11.37 -0.59 -2.38
C LYS A 67 12.81 -0.40 -1.94
N LYS A 68 13.72 -0.11 -2.88
CA LYS A 68 15.15 0.10 -2.58
C LYS A 68 15.37 1.37 -1.76
N ILE A 69 14.70 2.46 -2.14
CA ILE A 69 14.78 3.74 -1.42
C ILE A 69 14.20 3.59 0.00
N ALA A 70 13.02 2.99 0.12
CA ALA A 70 12.37 2.78 1.40
C ALA A 70 13.21 1.91 2.35
N GLN A 71 13.89 0.87 1.83
CA GLN A 71 14.78 0.04 2.63
C GLN A 71 15.96 0.84 3.17
N VAL A 72 16.62 1.67 2.34
CA VAL A 72 17.74 2.51 2.78
C VAL A 72 17.29 3.54 3.80
N ALA A 73 16.19 4.25 3.53
CA ALA A 73 15.62 5.25 4.44
C ALA A 73 15.24 4.63 5.80
N LYS A 74 14.69 3.41 5.81
CA LYS A 74 14.37 2.66 7.02
C LYS A 74 15.62 2.27 7.82
N ASP A 75 16.65 1.81 7.14
CA ASP A 75 17.92 1.44 7.78
C ASP A 75 18.57 2.68 8.41
N GLU A 76 18.57 3.82 7.73
CA GLU A 76 19.06 5.11 8.26
C GLU A 76 18.21 5.62 9.44
N LEU A 77 16.90 5.54 9.34
CA LEU A 77 15.99 5.91 10.43
C LEU A 77 16.32 5.11 11.71
N LYS A 78 16.48 3.78 11.58
CA LYS A 78 16.85 2.92 12.72
C LYS A 78 18.20 3.32 13.31
N LYS A 79 19.20 3.53 12.45
CA LYS A 79 20.54 3.96 12.87
C LYS A 79 20.49 5.26 13.66
N HIS A 80 19.86 6.30 13.11
CA HIS A 80 19.77 7.61 13.77
C HIS A 80 18.97 7.55 15.08
N ALA A 81 17.91 6.73 15.13
CA ALA A 81 17.15 6.52 16.36
C ALA A 81 17.97 5.80 17.45
N GLU A 82 18.84 4.85 17.07
CA GLU A 82 19.76 4.18 17.99
C GLU A 82 20.89 5.10 18.46
N ASP A 83 21.48 5.89 17.56
CA ASP A 83 22.56 6.83 17.88
C ASP A 83 22.05 7.95 18.81
N ALA A 84 20.84 8.48 18.58
CA ALA A 84 20.19 9.43 19.47
C ALA A 84 20.00 8.88 20.91
N LYS A 85 19.69 7.59 21.05
CA LYS A 85 19.58 6.94 22.35
C LYS A 85 20.94 6.77 23.04
N LYS A 86 22.00 6.44 22.30
CA LYS A 86 23.38 6.24 22.85
C LYS A 86 23.99 7.54 23.32
N GLU A 87 23.81 8.63 22.56
CA GLU A 87 24.37 9.95 22.89
C GLU A 87 23.60 10.69 23.98
N GLY A 88 22.45 10.18 24.40
CA GLY A 88 21.54 10.82 25.35
C GLY A 88 20.59 11.80 24.65
N GLU A 89 19.31 11.56 24.83
CA GLU A 89 18.23 12.26 24.11
C GLU A 89 18.19 13.78 24.30
N GLN A 90 18.86 14.31 25.30
CA GLN A 90 18.94 15.74 25.61
C GLN A 90 20.31 16.37 25.26
N SER A 91 21.26 15.58 24.76
CA SER A 91 22.53 16.10 24.25
C SER A 91 22.35 16.78 22.90
N LEU A 92 23.27 17.70 22.54
CA LEU A 92 23.28 18.32 21.21
C LEU A 92 23.39 17.28 20.08
N GLY A 93 24.21 16.23 20.27
CA GLY A 93 24.33 15.11 19.34
C GLY A 93 23.04 14.32 19.22
N GLY A 94 22.43 13.92 20.34
CA GLY A 94 21.15 13.22 20.35
C GLY A 94 20.00 14.02 19.73
N MET A 95 19.98 15.36 19.90
CA MET A 95 19.02 16.23 19.19
C MET A 95 19.28 16.22 17.69
N MET A 96 20.54 16.29 17.25
CA MET A 96 20.90 16.28 15.83
C MET A 96 20.48 14.96 15.17
N ASP A 97 20.68 13.82 15.84
CA ASP A 97 20.30 12.51 15.33
C ASP A 97 18.77 12.33 15.30
N LYS A 98 18.03 12.96 16.22
CA LYS A 98 16.57 13.04 16.11
C LYS A 98 16.11 13.80 14.87
N PHE A 99 16.76 14.92 14.52
CA PHE A 99 16.46 15.64 13.29
C PHE A 99 16.77 14.81 12.04
N LYS A 100 17.87 14.08 12.02
CA LYS A 100 18.21 13.16 10.93
C LYS A 100 17.20 12.01 10.84
N ALA A 101 16.76 11.45 11.96
CA ALA A 101 15.72 10.43 11.99
C ALA A 101 14.39 10.94 11.40
N LEU A 102 14.01 12.20 11.67
CA LEU A 102 12.84 12.82 11.04
C LEU A 102 13.00 12.96 9.53
N GLY A 103 14.19 13.34 9.05
CA GLY A 103 14.53 13.38 7.64
C GLY A 103 14.37 12.02 6.98
N SER A 104 14.96 10.97 7.55
CA SER A 104 14.85 9.59 7.05
C SER A 104 13.41 9.07 7.08
N ALA A 105 12.60 9.47 8.05
CA ALA A 105 11.17 9.15 8.06
C ALA A 105 10.42 9.83 6.91
N ALA A 106 10.71 11.10 6.61
CA ALA A 106 10.13 11.81 5.48
C ALA A 106 10.57 11.19 4.14
N ASP A 107 11.82 10.77 4.02
CA ASP A 107 12.35 10.08 2.83
C ASP A 107 11.67 8.71 2.64
N PHE A 108 11.43 7.98 3.71
CA PHE A 108 10.66 6.74 3.67
C PHE A 108 9.22 6.97 3.17
N MET A 109 8.54 7.99 3.69
CA MET A 109 7.15 8.30 3.31
C MET A 109 7.01 8.82 1.88
N THR A 110 8.08 9.39 1.32
CA THR A 110 8.10 9.96 -0.04
C THR A 110 8.88 9.09 -1.03
N ALA A 111 9.24 7.88 -0.64
CA ALA A 111 10.09 6.99 -1.45
C ALA A 111 9.51 6.68 -2.82
N ASP A 112 8.19 6.56 -2.94
CA ASP A 112 7.49 6.32 -4.20
C ASP A 112 7.57 7.53 -5.15
N ILE A 113 7.35 8.74 -4.64
CA ILE A 113 7.45 9.98 -5.41
C ILE A 113 8.90 10.20 -5.85
N ARG A 114 9.86 9.98 -4.95
CA ARG A 114 11.28 10.05 -5.25
C ARG A 114 11.66 9.06 -6.34
N ALA A 115 11.21 7.81 -6.22
CA ALA A 115 11.44 6.77 -7.24
C ALA A 115 10.88 7.16 -8.61
N ALA A 116 9.70 7.77 -8.67
CA ALA A 116 9.12 8.27 -9.91
C ALA A 116 10.01 9.35 -10.54
N LYS A 117 10.49 10.31 -9.74
CA LYS A 117 11.38 11.39 -10.22
C LYS A 117 12.75 10.87 -10.64
N ASP A 118 13.35 9.95 -9.91
CA ASP A 118 14.66 9.35 -10.24
C ASP A 118 14.62 8.55 -11.55
N LEU A 119 13.47 7.96 -11.85
CA LEU A 119 13.23 7.27 -13.12
C LEU A 119 12.79 8.22 -14.26
N GLY A 120 12.71 9.53 -14.01
CA GLY A 120 12.33 10.53 -15.00
C GLY A 120 10.84 10.58 -15.31
N TYR A 121 9.99 10.02 -14.45
CA TYR A 121 8.55 10.07 -14.63
C TYR A 121 7.94 11.34 -14.04
N ASN A 122 6.79 11.73 -14.60
CA ASN A 122 5.97 12.80 -14.04
C ASN A 122 5.29 12.31 -12.75
N SER A 123 5.50 13.01 -11.64
CA SER A 123 4.99 12.58 -10.33
C SER A 123 3.46 12.69 -10.23
N GLN A 124 2.85 13.65 -10.93
CA GLN A 124 1.39 13.80 -10.93
C GLN A 124 0.72 12.68 -11.74
N GLU A 125 1.32 12.28 -12.87
CA GLU A 125 0.87 11.09 -13.60
C GLU A 125 0.99 9.84 -12.76
N TYR A 126 2.14 9.63 -12.11
CA TYR A 126 2.35 8.48 -11.23
C TYR A 126 1.31 8.42 -10.10
N LEU A 127 1.04 9.53 -9.43
CA LEU A 127 0.04 9.60 -8.36
C LEU A 127 -1.36 9.28 -8.85
N TRP A 128 -1.73 9.81 -10.02
CA TRP A 128 -3.01 9.48 -10.65
C TRP A 128 -3.09 7.98 -10.98
N VAL A 129 -2.07 7.42 -11.61
CA VAL A 129 -2.00 5.98 -11.92
C VAL A 129 -2.12 5.13 -10.65
N LYS A 130 -1.41 5.51 -9.58
CA LYS A 130 -1.48 4.84 -8.28
C LYS A 130 -2.91 4.84 -7.72
N GLN A 131 -3.61 5.97 -7.82
CA GLN A 131 -5.02 6.07 -7.40
C GLN A 131 -5.93 5.16 -8.22
N GLN A 132 -5.77 5.13 -9.55
CA GLN A 132 -6.57 4.26 -10.42
C GLN A 132 -6.34 2.77 -10.13
N ILE A 133 -5.08 2.37 -9.89
CA ILE A 133 -4.73 1.00 -9.51
C ILE A 133 -5.35 0.64 -8.17
N LEU A 134 -5.29 1.54 -7.18
CA LEU A 134 -5.90 1.32 -5.86
C LEU A 134 -7.42 1.18 -5.96
N ALA A 135 -8.08 2.06 -6.71
CA ALA A 135 -9.52 2.01 -6.91
C ALA A 135 -9.94 0.68 -7.57
N ALA A 136 -9.25 0.28 -8.64
CA ALA A 136 -9.53 -0.97 -9.34
C ALA A 136 -9.25 -2.21 -8.47
N SER A 137 -8.18 -2.20 -7.66
CA SER A 137 -7.87 -3.28 -6.73
C SER A 137 -8.90 -3.39 -5.60
N THR A 138 -9.38 -2.25 -5.09
CA THR A 138 -10.44 -2.21 -4.07
C THR A 138 -11.76 -2.75 -4.64
N ALA A 139 -12.10 -2.38 -5.87
CA ALA A 139 -13.28 -2.89 -6.56
C ALA A 139 -13.19 -4.41 -6.81
N ASP A 140 -12.00 -4.93 -7.18
CA ASP A 140 -11.76 -6.37 -7.34
C ASP A 140 -11.98 -7.14 -6.02
N MET A 141 -11.45 -6.62 -4.90
CA MET A 141 -11.68 -7.20 -3.57
C MET A 141 -13.16 -7.16 -3.18
N ALA A 142 -13.83 -6.03 -3.40
CA ALA A 142 -15.25 -5.89 -3.11
C ALA A 142 -16.11 -6.87 -3.94
N GLN A 143 -15.76 -7.08 -5.21
CA GLN A 143 -16.45 -8.03 -6.08
C GLN A 143 -16.24 -9.48 -5.60
N LYS A 144 -15.00 -9.87 -5.26
CA LYS A 144 -14.69 -11.20 -4.73
C LYS A 144 -15.40 -11.47 -3.41
N PHE A 145 -15.40 -10.48 -2.51
CA PHE A 145 -16.12 -10.56 -1.24
C PHE A 145 -17.63 -10.69 -1.47
N GLY A 146 -18.19 -9.84 -2.34
CA GLY A 146 -19.61 -9.88 -2.72
C GLY A 146 -20.02 -11.23 -3.33
N ALA A 147 -19.19 -11.81 -4.20
CA ALA A 147 -19.44 -13.13 -4.78
C ALA A 147 -19.44 -14.23 -3.70
N THR A 148 -18.49 -14.19 -2.77
CA THR A 148 -18.42 -15.15 -1.64
C THR A 148 -19.63 -15.00 -0.74
N MET A 149 -20.01 -13.77 -0.42
CA MET A 149 -21.18 -13.48 0.42
C MET A 149 -22.48 -13.93 -0.26
N SER A 150 -22.62 -13.68 -1.57
CA SER A 150 -23.77 -14.15 -2.36
C SER A 150 -23.88 -15.66 -2.35
N ALA A 151 -22.77 -16.40 -2.56
CA ALA A 151 -22.76 -17.85 -2.52
C ALA A 151 -23.14 -18.41 -1.13
N ASN A 152 -22.70 -17.77 -0.04
CA ASN A 152 -23.08 -18.15 1.32
C ASN A 152 -24.56 -17.85 1.59
N MET A 153 -25.07 -16.72 1.12
CA MET A 153 -26.50 -16.38 1.22
C MET A 153 -27.37 -17.35 0.44
N GLU A 154 -26.95 -17.78 -0.75
CA GLU A 154 -27.70 -18.78 -1.54
C GLU A 154 -27.78 -20.14 -0.83
N LYS A 155 -26.69 -20.57 -0.18
CA LYS A 155 -26.70 -21.79 0.66
C LYS A 155 -27.65 -21.65 1.84
N ALA A 156 -27.54 -20.54 2.59
CA ALA A 156 -28.40 -20.29 3.73
C ALA A 156 -29.88 -20.16 3.35
N TYR A 157 -30.16 -19.55 2.19
CA TYR A 157 -31.50 -19.49 1.62
C TYR A 157 -32.05 -20.89 1.30
N ALA A 158 -31.25 -21.75 0.65
CA ALA A 158 -31.64 -23.11 0.33
C ALA A 158 -31.92 -23.95 1.59
N GLU A 159 -31.08 -23.80 2.62
CA GLU A 159 -31.27 -24.47 3.92
C GLU A 159 -32.55 -23.96 4.63
N ALA A 160 -32.76 -22.64 4.67
CA ALA A 160 -33.97 -22.05 5.26
C ALA A 160 -35.22 -22.47 4.51
N LYS A 161 -35.18 -22.56 3.17
CA LYS A 161 -36.28 -23.03 2.36
C LYS A 161 -36.62 -24.48 2.65
N LYS A 162 -35.62 -25.36 2.73
CA LYS A 162 -35.81 -26.77 3.10
C LYS A 162 -36.45 -26.89 4.47
N ALA A 163 -35.93 -26.13 5.46
CA ALA A 163 -36.47 -26.14 6.81
C ALA A 163 -37.91 -25.60 6.88
N HIS A 164 -38.25 -24.60 6.07
CA HIS A 164 -39.62 -24.09 5.92
C HIS A 164 -40.56 -25.18 5.38
N ASP A 165 -40.11 -25.89 4.31
CA ASP A 165 -40.94 -26.89 3.65
C ASP A 165 -41.14 -28.16 4.51
N GLU A 166 -40.17 -28.50 5.38
CA GLU A 166 -40.21 -29.60 6.33
C GLU A 166 -40.92 -29.26 7.67
N ALA A 167 -41.15 -27.97 7.96
CA ALA A 167 -41.81 -27.56 9.20
C ALA A 167 -43.26 -28.02 9.25
N THR A 168 -43.67 -28.52 10.40
CA THR A 168 -45.04 -29.05 10.61
C THR A 168 -45.94 -28.07 11.34
N ASP A 169 -45.37 -27.07 12.05
CA ASP A 169 -46.12 -26.06 12.78
C ASP A 169 -46.04 -24.69 12.11
N GLU A 170 -47.15 -23.94 12.25
CA GLU A 170 -47.29 -22.60 11.60
C GLU A 170 -46.32 -21.56 12.14
N GLN A 171 -45.89 -21.65 13.40
CA GLN A 171 -44.98 -20.68 14.00
C GLN A 171 -43.57 -20.83 13.41
N THR A 172 -43.10 -22.06 13.30
CA THR A 172 -41.80 -22.38 12.68
C THR A 172 -41.79 -22.01 11.18
N LYS A 173 -42.88 -22.31 10.45
CA LYS A 173 -43.02 -21.87 9.05
C LYS A 173 -42.90 -20.36 8.90
N LYS A 174 -43.58 -19.61 9.78
CA LYS A 174 -43.52 -18.14 9.75
C LYS A 174 -42.12 -17.60 9.98
N ILE A 175 -41.37 -18.17 10.93
CA ILE A 175 -39.98 -17.78 11.21
C ILE A 175 -39.11 -17.96 9.95
N TYR A 176 -39.19 -19.11 9.29
CA TYR A 176 -38.42 -19.35 8.06
C TYR A 176 -38.90 -18.48 6.89
N ALA A 177 -40.19 -18.20 6.76
CA ALA A 177 -40.71 -17.28 5.76
C ALA A 177 -40.14 -15.85 5.94
N ASP A 178 -40.08 -15.34 7.17
CA ASP A 178 -39.48 -14.04 7.50
C ASP A 178 -37.95 -14.03 7.20
N MET A 179 -37.24 -15.12 7.47
CA MET A 179 -35.83 -15.29 7.09
C MET A 179 -35.64 -15.26 5.58
N LEU A 180 -36.45 -15.99 4.82
CA LEU A 180 -36.40 -16.03 3.36
C LEU A 180 -36.63 -14.63 2.75
N ALA A 181 -37.61 -13.88 3.27
CA ALA A 181 -37.85 -12.50 2.86
C ALA A 181 -36.65 -11.59 3.17
N GLY A 182 -35.98 -11.79 4.31
CA GLY A 182 -34.75 -11.08 4.67
C GLY A 182 -33.60 -11.34 3.70
N TYR A 183 -33.41 -12.60 3.28
CA TYR A 183 -32.41 -12.96 2.29
C TYR A 183 -32.69 -12.34 0.92
N GLU A 184 -33.93 -12.34 0.44
CA GLU A 184 -34.29 -11.72 -0.85
C GLU A 184 -34.04 -10.21 -0.84
N LYS A 185 -34.37 -9.54 0.28
CA LYS A 185 -34.07 -8.12 0.45
C LYS A 185 -32.57 -7.84 0.43
N GLY A 186 -31.77 -8.61 1.19
CA GLY A 186 -30.32 -8.50 1.21
C GLY A 186 -29.69 -8.73 -0.18
N LYS A 187 -30.22 -9.69 -0.97
CA LYS A 187 -29.77 -9.95 -2.34
C LYS A 187 -30.06 -8.77 -3.28
N GLN A 188 -31.17 -8.08 -3.13
CA GLN A 188 -31.50 -6.88 -3.89
C GLN A 188 -30.59 -5.71 -3.51
N GLU A 189 -30.35 -5.49 -2.23
CA GLU A 189 -29.45 -4.45 -1.73
C GLU A 189 -28.01 -4.66 -2.21
N MET A 190 -27.50 -5.91 -2.20
CA MET A 190 -26.19 -6.24 -2.75
C MET A 190 -26.07 -5.97 -4.24
N LYS A 191 -27.11 -6.28 -5.03
CA LYS A 191 -27.12 -5.99 -6.48
C LYS A 191 -27.09 -4.49 -6.76
N SER A 192 -27.79 -3.68 -5.98
CA SER A 192 -27.81 -2.22 -6.15
C SER A 192 -26.48 -1.55 -5.76
N ALA A 193 -25.74 -2.14 -4.81
CA ALA A 193 -24.43 -1.66 -4.39
C ALA A 193 -23.28 -2.02 -5.38
N GLN A 194 -23.52 -2.88 -6.36
CA GLN A 194 -22.50 -3.38 -7.29
C GLN A 194 -22.37 -2.56 -8.59
N SER A 195 -22.93 -1.35 -8.68
CA SER A 195 -22.71 -0.48 -9.86
C SER A 195 -21.27 0.04 -9.84
N GLU A 196 -20.39 -0.61 -10.60
CA GLU A 196 -19.01 -0.19 -10.79
C GLU A 196 -18.91 0.87 -11.88
N ASP A 197 -18.12 1.91 -11.66
CA ASP A 197 -17.77 2.89 -12.69
C ASP A 197 -17.08 2.20 -13.88
N PRO A 198 -17.46 2.54 -15.16
CA PRO A 198 -16.91 1.90 -16.35
C PRO A 198 -15.38 1.98 -16.48
N ALA A 199 -14.75 3.07 -16.02
CA ALA A 199 -13.30 3.20 -16.03
C ALA A 199 -12.66 2.24 -15.03
N THR A 200 -13.22 2.15 -13.82
CA THR A 200 -12.76 1.22 -12.79
C THR A 200 -12.89 -0.24 -13.24
N ALA A 201 -14.00 -0.60 -13.88
CA ALA A 201 -14.21 -1.94 -14.44
C ALA A 201 -13.17 -2.28 -15.53
N TYR A 202 -12.91 -1.33 -16.44
CA TYR A 202 -11.87 -1.49 -17.45
C TYR A 202 -10.48 -1.64 -16.82
N ASN A 203 -10.13 -0.77 -15.88
CA ASN A 203 -8.84 -0.78 -15.20
C ASN A 203 -8.63 -2.09 -14.44
N ARG A 204 -9.64 -2.61 -13.77
CA ARG A 204 -9.60 -3.92 -13.10
C ARG A 204 -9.32 -5.07 -14.07
N GLN A 205 -9.96 -5.07 -15.25
CA GLN A 205 -9.70 -6.08 -16.28
C GLN A 205 -8.29 -5.95 -16.86
N LEU A 206 -7.79 -4.73 -17.03
CA LEU A 206 -6.43 -4.47 -17.48
C LEU A 206 -5.42 -4.96 -16.44
N LEU A 207 -5.62 -4.65 -15.15
CA LEU A 207 -4.75 -5.09 -14.06
C LEU A 207 -4.71 -6.61 -13.90
N ALA A 208 -5.79 -7.32 -14.22
CA ALA A 208 -5.83 -8.78 -14.18
C ALA A 208 -4.77 -9.43 -15.08
N LYS A 209 -4.35 -8.78 -16.17
CA LYS A 209 -3.26 -9.24 -17.05
C LYS A 209 -1.89 -9.22 -16.34
N TYR A 210 -1.76 -8.39 -15.32
CA TYR A 210 -0.52 -8.17 -14.56
C TYR A 210 -0.59 -8.76 -13.15
N GLY A 211 -1.64 -9.54 -12.84
CA GLY A 211 -1.97 -9.99 -11.49
C GLY A 211 -0.80 -10.63 -10.74
N ASP A 212 -0.07 -11.55 -11.38
CA ASP A 212 1.07 -12.21 -10.74
C ASP A 212 2.22 -11.24 -10.45
N ALA A 213 2.53 -10.34 -11.40
CA ALA A 213 3.57 -9.33 -11.21
C ALA A 213 3.18 -8.32 -10.12
N LEU A 214 1.95 -7.82 -10.13
CA LEU A 214 1.44 -6.89 -9.11
C LEU A 214 1.36 -7.54 -7.73
N ASN A 215 0.92 -8.79 -7.64
CA ASN A 215 0.87 -9.54 -6.39
C ASN A 215 2.26 -9.77 -5.79
N ALA A 216 3.27 -10.04 -6.64
CA ALA A 216 4.65 -10.16 -6.17
C ALA A 216 5.13 -8.87 -5.48
N TYR A 217 4.79 -7.68 -6.03
CA TYR A 217 5.12 -6.40 -5.40
C TYR A 217 4.36 -6.17 -4.09
N VAL A 218 3.08 -6.49 -4.03
CA VAL A 218 2.27 -6.37 -2.81
C VAL A 218 2.83 -7.26 -1.70
N HIS A 219 3.15 -8.52 -2.00
CA HIS A 219 3.73 -9.45 -1.02
C HIS A 219 5.14 -9.06 -0.60
N GLU A 220 5.96 -8.53 -1.50
CA GLU A 220 7.30 -8.06 -1.15
C GLU A 220 7.26 -6.80 -0.30
N LEU A 221 6.34 -5.88 -0.55
CA LEU A 221 6.15 -4.69 0.29
C LEU A 221 5.64 -5.07 1.68
N SER A 222 4.74 -6.04 1.80
CA SER A 222 4.25 -6.49 3.11
C SER A 222 5.36 -7.09 4.01
N LYS A 223 6.47 -7.55 3.42
CA LYS A 223 7.66 -7.97 4.19
C LYS A 223 8.46 -6.78 4.75
N TYR A 224 8.33 -5.60 4.15
CA TYR A 224 8.97 -4.36 4.59
C TYR A 224 8.06 -3.50 5.45
N GLU A 225 6.75 -3.73 5.40
CA GLU A 225 5.82 -3.16 6.35
C GLU A 225 6.00 -3.91 7.67
N ASP A 226 6.73 -3.30 8.61
CA ASP A 226 6.49 -3.61 10.03
C ASP A 226 4.98 -3.52 10.20
N LYS A 227 4.37 -4.46 10.94
CA LYS A 227 2.91 -4.55 11.10
C LYS A 227 2.30 -3.15 11.15
N PRO A 228 1.19 -2.85 10.47
CA PRO A 228 0.65 -1.49 10.34
C PRO A 228 0.51 -0.66 11.62
N GLY A 229 0.78 -1.22 12.79
CA GLY A 229 0.83 -0.55 14.07
C GLY A 229 2.20 -0.07 14.54
N ASP A 230 3.31 -0.56 13.99
CA ASP A 230 4.63 -0.25 14.59
C ASP A 230 5.15 1.13 14.18
N MET A 231 4.92 1.57 12.94
CA MET A 231 5.24 2.95 12.52
C MET A 231 4.28 3.97 13.12
N GLN A 232 2.98 3.67 13.18
CA GLN A 232 2.00 4.54 13.84
C GLN A 232 2.33 4.67 15.33
N LYS A 233 2.68 3.58 16.01
CA LYS A 233 3.09 3.59 17.41
C LYS A 233 4.38 4.39 17.63
N ALA A 234 5.37 4.25 16.74
CA ALA A 234 6.60 5.04 16.80
C ALA A 234 6.31 6.55 16.61
N TYR A 235 5.42 6.91 15.70
CA TYR A 235 4.96 8.27 15.47
C TYR A 235 4.16 8.82 16.66
N ASP A 236 3.24 8.04 17.22
CA ASP A 236 2.45 8.42 18.39
C ASP A 236 3.31 8.57 19.65
N ASP A 237 4.29 7.68 19.86
CA ASP A 237 5.25 7.76 20.96
C ASP A 237 6.17 8.98 20.80
N PHE A 238 6.55 9.34 19.57
CA PHE A 238 7.30 10.56 19.28
C PHE A 238 6.47 11.81 19.59
N ASN A 239 5.22 11.90 19.14
CA ASN A 239 4.35 13.05 19.40
C ASN A 239 4.07 13.22 20.90
N LYS A 240 3.80 12.14 21.63
CA LYS A 240 3.61 12.21 23.10
C LYS A 240 4.87 12.73 23.82
N LYS A 241 6.04 12.30 23.37
CA LYS A 241 7.32 12.79 23.95
C LYS A 241 7.60 14.25 23.60
N ALA A 242 7.27 14.68 22.37
CA ALA A 242 7.42 16.07 21.93
C ALA A 242 6.47 17.00 22.72
N GLU A 243 5.21 16.59 22.95
CA GLU A 243 4.25 17.33 23.79
C GLU A 243 4.66 17.38 25.26
N ALA A 244 5.25 16.30 25.80
CA ALA A 244 5.76 16.29 27.16
C ALA A 244 6.98 17.20 27.34
N ALA A 245 7.82 17.34 26.31
CA ALA A 245 8.97 18.25 26.31
C ALA A 245 8.57 19.73 26.17
N ALA A 246 7.49 20.02 25.44
CA ALA A 246 6.97 21.38 25.25
C ALA A 246 6.23 21.95 26.52
N LYS A 247 5.89 21.08 27.48
CA LYS A 247 5.22 21.44 28.75
C LYS A 247 6.18 21.64 29.93
N LYS A 248 7.49 21.46 29.72
CA LYS A 248 8.56 21.74 30.69
C LYS A 248 9.34 22.99 30.33
#